data_83979fcbb9104626c3d1fe340553e521
#
_entry.id   83979fcbb9104626c3d1fe340553e521
#
_cell.length_a   1.000
_cell.length_b   1.000
_cell.length_c   1.000
_cell.angle_alpha   90.00
_cell.angle_beta   90.00
_cell.angle_gamma   90.00
#
_symmetry.space_group_name_H-M   'P 1'
#
loop_
_entity.id
_entity.type
_entity.pdbx_description
1 polymer ?
#
loop_
_entity_poly.entity_id
_entity_poly.type
_entity_poly.pdbx_seq_one_letter_code
_entity_poly.pdbx_strand_id
1 'polypeptide(L)'
;MTTNQRFSVLRPLTPNEMHSLTIRIWNFFAITNNRKIRKQLSLPIPDGAMQPLSINNFMTYLKDIIQMAHAERYYSQITSLIRTMESKGVLVNAGHDASAPGRNTCYYTMKELTELQSENDFWLGSILGANYLREKLESYIVRIEGENPIRGSGTGSGILISPSTILTCGHNIKDMEIRSCWIGDTELNIEDMATHEKYDIGIIKISPTNAVNKFPYFGPPYILDQTLTLGYPPIRGIREPVLLAQTGEINAIGTEFFSACECITISSITRPGNSGGPVFSLQGYIVGIVIQASTAVDAVGGDSSSENTQKLESPFYLAVSSNELPRIVSEIDSDVVIRFEDYQ
;
A
#
# COMPACT_ATOMS: atom_id res chain seq x y z
N MET A 1 39.97 18.68 0.86
CA MET A 1 38.55 18.96 0.60
C MET A 1 38.42 20.42 0.27
N THR A 2 38.10 20.75 -0.95
CA THR A 2 37.97 22.14 -1.43
C THR A 2 36.75 22.79 -0.75
N THR A 3 36.88 24.04 -0.39
CA THR A 3 35.91 24.87 0.35
C THR A 3 34.50 24.89 -0.28
N ASN A 4 34.38 24.57 -1.56
CA ASN A 4 33.11 24.55 -2.29
C ASN A 4 32.17 23.36 -1.96
N GLN A 5 32.66 22.27 -1.41
CA GLN A 5 31.81 21.13 -1.05
C GLN A 5 31.03 21.33 0.25
N ARG A 6 31.46 22.24 1.13
CA ARG A 6 30.74 22.54 2.39
C ARG A 6 29.40 23.26 2.18
N PHE A 7 29.21 23.93 1.09
CA PHE A 7 28.03 24.75 0.77
C PHE A 7 27.22 24.21 -0.40
N SER A 8 27.55 23.05 -0.95
CA SER A 8 26.72 22.40 -1.97
C SER A 8 25.36 22.05 -1.38
N VAL A 9 24.29 22.28 -2.14
CA VAL A 9 22.95 21.87 -1.77
C VAL A 9 22.94 20.35 -1.56
N LEU A 10 22.45 19.93 -0.41
CA LEU A 10 22.29 18.52 -0.11
C LEU A 10 21.11 17.98 -0.92
N ARG A 11 21.35 17.01 -1.81
CA ARG A 11 20.23 16.36 -2.49
C ARG A 11 19.37 15.58 -1.49
N PRO A 12 18.05 15.51 -1.72
CA PRO A 12 17.19 14.60 -0.95
C PRO A 12 17.66 13.15 -1.09
N LEU A 13 17.43 12.34 -0.07
CA LEU A 13 17.58 10.90 -0.17
C LEU A 13 16.56 10.34 -1.18
N THR A 14 17.00 9.44 -2.03
CA THR A 14 16.11 8.73 -2.95
C THR A 14 15.19 7.77 -2.19
N PRO A 15 14.06 7.34 -2.76
CA PRO A 15 13.18 6.35 -2.14
C PRO A 15 13.92 5.08 -1.72
N ASN A 16 14.83 4.57 -2.55
CA ASN A 16 15.64 3.39 -2.25
C ASN A 16 16.63 3.63 -1.09
N GLU A 17 17.20 4.82 -0.99
CA GLU A 17 18.06 5.18 0.15
C GLU A 17 17.25 5.31 1.44
N MET A 18 16.06 5.91 1.36
CA MET A 18 15.12 5.99 2.49
C MET A 18 14.69 4.60 2.97
N HIS A 19 14.32 3.71 2.04
CA HIS A 19 14.01 2.31 2.34
C HIS A 19 15.18 1.62 3.04
N SER A 20 16.38 1.68 2.45
CA SER A 20 17.58 1.08 3.02
C SER A 20 17.91 1.61 4.41
N LEU A 21 17.74 2.93 4.63
CA LEU A 21 17.94 3.55 5.94
C LEU A 21 16.90 3.08 6.96
N THR A 22 15.63 2.97 6.56
CA THR A 22 14.56 2.50 7.45
C THR A 22 14.84 1.09 7.96
N ILE A 23 15.19 0.18 7.07
CA ILE A 23 15.59 -1.19 7.45
C ILE A 23 16.84 -1.19 8.34
N ARG A 24 17.82 -0.33 8.06
CA ARG A 24 19.02 -0.22 8.89
C ARG A 24 18.70 0.32 10.28
N ILE A 25 17.85 1.34 10.39
CA ILE A 25 17.40 1.89 11.66
C ILE A 25 16.69 0.81 12.48
N TRP A 26 15.75 0.10 11.88
CA TRP A 26 15.02 -0.99 12.52
C TRP A 26 15.96 -2.07 13.05
N ASN A 27 16.88 -2.56 12.20
CA ASN A 27 17.87 -3.57 12.60
C ASN A 27 18.87 -3.06 13.65
N PHE A 28 19.28 -1.79 13.56
CA PHE A 28 20.24 -1.20 14.50
C PHE A 28 19.68 -1.11 15.91
N PHE A 29 18.42 -0.70 16.05
CA PHE A 29 17.75 -0.57 17.34
C PHE A 29 17.09 -1.88 17.82
N ALA A 30 17.15 -2.95 17.04
CA ALA A 30 16.59 -4.24 17.45
C ALA A 30 17.32 -4.80 18.69
N ILE A 31 16.53 -5.21 19.68
CA ILE A 31 17.03 -5.79 20.94
C ILE A 31 17.97 -6.96 20.66
N THR A 32 17.59 -7.82 19.72
CA THR A 32 18.36 -9.00 19.31
C THR A 32 19.74 -8.65 18.75
N ASN A 33 19.88 -7.47 18.13
CA ASN A 33 21.14 -7.02 17.54
C ASN A 33 21.99 -6.16 18.48
N ASN A 34 21.46 -5.73 19.63
CA ASN A 34 22.10 -4.75 20.52
C ASN A 34 23.54 -5.14 20.87
N ARG A 35 23.77 -6.36 21.34
CA ARG A 35 25.09 -6.85 21.73
C ARG A 35 26.10 -6.86 20.57
N LYS A 36 25.66 -7.24 19.37
CA LYS A 36 26.46 -7.24 18.14
C LYS A 36 26.86 -5.82 17.74
N ILE A 37 25.91 -4.89 17.76
CA ILE A 37 26.13 -3.47 17.41
C ILE A 37 27.08 -2.82 18.41
N ARG A 38 26.89 -3.04 19.72
CA ARG A 38 27.79 -2.51 20.74
C ARG A 38 29.23 -2.97 20.56
N LYS A 39 29.43 -4.26 20.22
CA LYS A 39 30.73 -4.81 19.88
C LYS A 39 31.35 -4.13 18.66
N GLN A 40 30.58 -3.91 17.61
CA GLN A 40 31.04 -3.24 16.36
C GLN A 40 31.47 -1.78 16.64
N LEU A 41 30.78 -1.09 17.55
CA LEU A 41 31.05 0.30 17.91
C LEU A 41 32.05 0.42 19.07
N SER A 42 32.64 -0.67 19.53
CA SER A 42 33.55 -0.69 20.71
C SER A 42 32.92 -0.07 21.97
N LEU A 43 31.59 -0.19 22.11
CA LEU A 43 30.85 0.27 23.28
C LEU A 43 30.91 -0.79 24.42
N PRO A 44 30.85 -0.39 25.68
CA PRO A 44 30.77 -1.32 26.80
C PRO A 44 29.56 -2.26 26.64
N ILE A 45 29.76 -3.55 26.90
CA ILE A 45 28.66 -4.54 26.95
C ILE A 45 28.26 -4.65 28.42
N PRO A 46 27.04 -4.26 28.80
CA PRO A 46 26.60 -4.33 30.17
C PRO A 46 26.42 -5.77 30.65
N ASP A 47 26.86 -6.03 31.89
CA ASP A 47 26.56 -7.27 32.60
C ASP A 47 25.14 -7.16 33.18
N GLY A 48 24.13 -7.73 32.50
CA GLY A 48 22.77 -7.69 32.95
C GLY A 48 21.81 -7.01 31.99
N ALA A 49 21.12 -5.95 32.44
CA ALA A 49 20.06 -5.30 31.63
C ALA A 49 20.63 -4.66 30.37
N MET A 50 19.87 -4.81 29.26
CA MET A 50 20.21 -4.17 28.00
C MET A 50 20.23 -2.65 28.14
N GLN A 51 21.31 -2.04 27.67
CA GLN A 51 21.35 -0.59 27.49
C GLN A 51 20.97 -0.20 26.09
N PRO A 52 19.95 0.65 25.89
CA PRO A 52 19.51 1.07 24.57
C PRO A 52 20.61 1.86 23.85
N LEU A 53 20.52 1.90 22.52
CA LEU A 53 21.43 2.64 21.65
C LEU A 53 20.85 4.02 21.32
N SER A 54 21.74 5.02 21.18
CA SER A 54 21.32 6.38 20.88
C SER A 54 21.37 6.71 19.38
N ILE A 55 20.74 7.83 18.99
CA ILE A 55 20.87 8.38 17.63
C ILE A 55 22.34 8.64 17.28
N ASN A 56 23.15 9.12 18.23
CA ASN A 56 24.59 9.35 17.99
C ASN A 56 25.32 8.04 17.71
N ASN A 57 24.98 6.96 18.44
CA ASN A 57 25.54 5.64 18.13
C ASN A 57 25.17 5.19 16.71
N PHE A 58 23.93 5.47 16.26
CA PHE A 58 23.53 5.18 14.89
C PHE A 58 24.29 6.02 13.87
N MET A 59 24.51 7.30 14.12
CA MET A 59 25.33 8.16 13.25
C MET A 59 26.78 7.67 13.15
N THR A 60 27.38 7.25 14.27
CA THR A 60 28.71 6.62 14.29
C THR A 60 28.70 5.32 13.48
N TYR A 61 27.68 4.49 13.65
CA TYR A 61 27.52 3.26 12.88
C TYR A 61 27.44 3.51 11.37
N LEU A 62 26.65 4.51 10.96
CA LEU A 62 26.55 4.88 9.54
C LEU A 62 27.89 5.35 8.97
N LYS A 63 28.66 6.13 9.75
CA LYS A 63 29.95 6.67 9.33
C LYS A 63 31.04 5.60 9.31
N ASP A 64 31.23 4.88 10.41
CA ASP A 64 32.42 4.08 10.65
C ASP A 64 32.26 2.61 10.18
N ILE A 65 31.04 2.07 10.26
CA ILE A 65 30.76 0.67 9.89
C ILE A 65 30.18 0.58 8.48
N ILE A 66 29.15 1.41 8.16
CA ILE A 66 28.49 1.41 6.86
C ILE A 66 29.29 2.23 5.84
N GLN A 67 30.15 3.14 6.29
CA GLN A 67 30.94 4.04 5.45
C GLN A 67 30.06 4.94 4.56
N MET A 68 28.91 5.36 5.08
CA MET A 68 28.01 6.26 4.38
C MET A 68 28.70 7.63 4.19
N ALA A 69 28.90 8.01 2.93
CA ALA A 69 29.52 9.30 2.60
C ALA A 69 28.68 10.46 3.15
N HIS A 70 29.31 11.36 3.88
CA HIS A 70 28.69 12.58 4.43
C HIS A 70 27.45 12.29 5.32
N ALA A 71 27.44 11.19 6.08
CA ALA A 71 26.32 10.81 6.95
C ALA A 71 25.85 11.97 7.85
N GLU A 72 26.78 12.78 8.37
CA GLU A 72 26.50 13.93 9.23
C GLU A 72 25.65 15.02 8.56
N ARG A 73 25.69 15.14 7.24
CA ARG A 73 24.88 16.11 6.49
C ARG A 73 23.41 15.68 6.41
N TYR A 74 23.14 14.38 6.53
CA TYR A 74 21.80 13.80 6.53
C TYR A 74 21.17 13.68 7.94
N TYR A 75 21.82 14.22 8.95
CA TYR A 75 21.38 14.09 10.34
C TYR A 75 19.92 14.47 10.56
N SER A 76 19.47 15.60 10.00
CA SER A 76 18.07 16.05 10.12
C SER A 76 17.09 15.09 9.45
N GLN A 77 17.42 14.58 8.27
CA GLN A 77 16.57 13.63 7.55
C GLN A 77 16.48 12.29 8.28
N ILE A 78 17.64 11.79 8.77
CA ILE A 78 17.71 10.55 9.54
C ILE A 78 16.93 10.68 10.86
N THR A 79 17.08 11.80 11.56
CA THR A 79 16.35 12.07 12.80
C THR A 79 14.86 12.18 12.57
N SER A 80 14.43 12.81 11.47
CA SER A 80 13.02 12.87 11.06
C SER A 80 12.45 11.47 10.81
N LEU A 81 13.19 10.63 10.11
CA LEU A 81 12.80 9.24 9.85
C LEU A 81 12.67 8.43 11.16
N ILE A 82 13.61 8.55 12.06
CA ILE A 82 13.57 7.89 13.38
C ILE A 82 12.33 8.35 14.17
N ARG A 83 12.01 9.64 14.16
CA ARG A 83 10.79 10.17 14.82
C ARG A 83 9.51 9.66 14.16
N THR A 84 9.49 9.53 12.85
CA THR A 84 8.35 8.90 12.14
C THR A 84 8.19 7.45 12.58
N MET A 85 9.28 6.68 12.66
CA MET A 85 9.24 5.30 13.14
C MET A 85 8.77 5.21 14.62
N GLU A 86 9.19 6.15 15.47
CA GLU A 86 8.70 6.27 16.85
C GLU A 86 7.20 6.55 16.88
N SER A 87 6.72 7.55 16.12
CA SER A 87 5.29 7.91 16.08
C SER A 87 4.39 6.80 15.54
N LYS A 88 4.95 5.89 14.74
CA LYS A 88 4.26 4.70 14.20
C LYS A 88 4.46 3.44 15.08
N GLY A 89 5.04 3.59 16.26
CA GLY A 89 5.23 2.48 17.21
C GLY A 89 6.25 1.43 16.78
N VAL A 90 7.04 1.71 15.75
CA VAL A 90 8.13 0.81 15.30
C VAL A 90 9.35 0.92 16.20
N LEU A 91 9.62 2.10 16.70
CA LEU A 91 10.66 2.37 17.69
C LEU A 91 10.03 2.83 19.01
N VAL A 92 10.61 2.40 20.10
CA VAL A 92 10.23 2.82 21.45
C VAL A 92 11.33 3.70 22.02
N ASN A 93 10.95 4.89 22.50
CA ASN A 93 11.84 5.81 23.16
C ASN A 93 12.25 5.25 24.52
N ALA A 94 13.55 5.07 24.72
CA ALA A 94 14.14 4.50 25.93
C ALA A 94 14.85 5.57 26.80
N GLY A 95 14.47 6.84 26.65
CA GLY A 95 15.07 7.94 27.39
C GLY A 95 16.29 8.56 26.70
N HIS A 96 17.16 9.16 27.50
CA HIS A 96 18.32 9.85 26.98
C HIS A 96 19.62 9.31 27.63
N ASP A 97 20.65 9.22 26.81
CA ASP A 97 21.98 8.93 27.31
C ASP A 97 22.53 10.14 28.08
N ALA A 98 22.80 9.96 29.37
CA ALA A 98 23.29 11.02 30.27
C ALA A 98 24.70 11.56 29.89
N SER A 99 25.45 10.84 29.07
CA SER A 99 26.83 11.18 28.70
C SER A 99 26.93 12.31 27.66
N ALA A 100 25.84 12.72 27.02
CA ALA A 100 25.85 13.80 26.03
C ALA A 100 24.54 14.64 26.06
N PRO A 101 24.58 15.83 26.63
CA PRO A 101 23.39 16.70 26.72
C PRO A 101 22.84 17.08 25.35
N GLY A 102 21.53 16.92 25.18
CA GLY A 102 20.72 17.59 24.13
C GLY A 102 20.45 16.83 22.84
N ARG A 103 21.11 15.71 22.52
CA ARG A 103 20.92 15.00 21.24
C ARG A 103 20.98 13.47 21.31
N ASN A 104 20.88 12.90 22.50
CA ASN A 104 21.13 11.47 22.71
C ASN A 104 19.88 10.68 23.10
N THR A 105 18.78 10.89 22.37
CA THR A 105 17.62 10.02 22.54
C THR A 105 18.00 8.58 22.18
N CYS A 106 17.68 7.67 23.08
CA CYS A 106 17.92 6.25 22.92
C CYS A 106 16.63 5.55 22.48
N TYR A 107 16.79 4.50 21.69
CA TYR A 107 15.68 3.73 21.16
C TYR A 107 15.95 2.24 21.24
N TYR A 108 14.86 1.48 21.18
CA TYR A 108 14.86 0.07 20.83
C TYR A 108 13.60 -0.26 20.05
N THR A 109 13.61 -1.36 19.30
CA THR A 109 12.40 -1.93 18.71
C THR A 109 12.13 -3.28 19.30
N MET A 110 10.85 -3.50 19.65
CA MET A 110 10.31 -4.78 20.05
C MET A 110 9.30 -5.29 19.01
N LYS A 111 9.07 -4.52 17.94
CA LYS A 111 8.10 -4.92 16.93
C LYS A 111 8.57 -6.19 16.25
N GLU A 112 7.84 -7.25 16.46
CA GLU A 112 7.91 -8.45 15.64
C GLU A 112 7.01 -8.27 14.42
N LEU A 113 7.49 -8.73 13.29
CA LEU A 113 6.68 -8.76 12.07
C LEU A 113 5.81 -10.01 12.09
N THR A 114 4.59 -9.90 11.63
CA THR A 114 3.77 -11.08 11.34
C THR A 114 4.40 -11.90 10.22
N GLU A 115 3.93 -13.10 10.01
CA GLU A 115 4.41 -13.95 8.91
C GLU A 115 4.24 -13.24 7.57
N LEU A 116 3.06 -12.67 7.31
CA LEU A 116 2.76 -11.93 6.09
C LEU A 116 3.61 -10.67 5.94
N GLN A 117 3.83 -9.90 7.02
CA GLN A 117 4.71 -8.73 7.00
C GLN A 117 6.16 -9.10 6.74
N SER A 118 6.61 -10.27 7.20
CA SER A 118 8.00 -10.73 7.01
C SER A 118 8.30 -11.13 5.57
N GLU A 119 7.29 -11.47 4.78
CA GLU A 119 7.44 -11.86 3.39
C GLU A 119 7.71 -10.68 2.45
N ASN A 120 7.25 -9.48 2.78
CA ASN A 120 7.44 -8.29 1.96
C ASN A 120 7.66 -7.04 2.82
N ASP A 121 8.00 -5.93 2.16
CA ASP A 121 8.29 -4.66 2.85
C ASP A 121 7.11 -3.67 2.79
N PHE A 122 5.89 -4.09 2.43
CA PHE A 122 4.76 -3.18 2.22
C PHE A 122 4.34 -2.45 3.51
N TRP A 123 4.52 -3.09 4.67
CA TRP A 123 4.28 -2.49 5.98
C TRP A 123 5.07 -1.19 6.23
N LEU A 124 6.17 -0.98 5.49
CA LEU A 124 6.95 0.24 5.53
C LEU A 124 6.22 1.44 4.90
N GLY A 125 5.12 1.22 4.19
CA GLY A 125 4.30 2.29 3.64
C GLY A 125 3.80 3.27 4.70
N SER A 126 3.52 2.79 5.92
CA SER A 126 3.16 3.63 7.06
C SER A 126 4.25 4.62 7.47
N ILE A 127 5.52 4.33 7.16
CA ILE A 127 6.71 5.13 7.48
C ILE A 127 7.16 5.95 6.27
N LEU A 128 7.20 5.31 5.09
CA LEU A 128 7.76 5.88 3.85
C LEU A 128 6.71 6.56 2.97
N GLY A 129 5.43 6.34 3.26
CA GLY A 129 4.31 7.00 2.59
C GLY A 129 3.84 6.33 1.29
N ALA A 130 2.80 6.93 0.71
CA ALA A 130 2.09 6.39 -0.44
C ALA A 130 2.97 6.24 -1.71
N ASN A 131 3.94 7.14 -1.91
CA ASN A 131 4.84 7.04 -3.08
C ASN A 131 5.68 5.77 -3.04
N TYR A 132 6.18 5.41 -1.85
CA TYR A 132 6.91 4.15 -1.66
C TYR A 132 6.02 2.94 -1.99
N LEU A 133 4.79 2.92 -1.46
CA LEU A 133 3.86 1.84 -1.75
C LEU A 133 3.51 1.76 -3.24
N ARG A 134 3.26 2.89 -3.89
CA ARG A 134 2.98 2.94 -5.33
C ARG A 134 4.12 2.28 -6.13
N GLU A 135 5.39 2.63 -5.86
CA GLU A 135 6.55 2.04 -6.55
C GLU A 135 6.66 0.52 -6.31
N LYS A 136 6.31 0.05 -5.12
CA LYS A 136 6.36 -1.37 -4.76
C LYS A 136 5.19 -2.17 -5.32
N LEU A 137 4.03 -1.56 -5.47
CA LEU A 137 2.78 -2.23 -5.80
C LEU A 137 2.41 -2.14 -7.28
N GLU A 138 3.02 -1.25 -8.07
CA GLU A 138 2.66 -1.08 -9.49
C GLU A 138 2.77 -2.37 -10.30
N SER A 139 3.71 -3.25 -9.98
CA SER A 139 3.89 -4.54 -10.65
C SER A 139 2.81 -5.59 -10.35
N TYR A 140 1.86 -5.28 -9.48
CA TYR A 140 0.71 -6.14 -9.16
C TYR A 140 -0.58 -5.62 -9.78
N ILE A 141 -0.59 -4.37 -10.25
CA ILE A 141 -1.81 -3.76 -10.79
C ILE A 141 -1.96 -4.16 -12.24
N VAL A 142 -3.10 -4.76 -12.52
CA VAL A 142 -3.44 -5.27 -13.85
C VAL A 142 -4.34 -4.27 -14.56
N ARG A 143 -3.96 -3.90 -15.77
CA ARG A 143 -4.82 -3.20 -16.71
C ARG A 143 -5.63 -4.23 -17.49
N ILE A 144 -6.94 -4.07 -17.48
CA ILE A 144 -7.89 -4.92 -18.21
C ILE A 144 -8.45 -4.12 -19.37
N GLU A 145 -8.32 -4.62 -20.57
CA GLU A 145 -8.82 -3.97 -21.80
C GLU A 145 -9.84 -4.87 -22.49
N GLY A 146 -10.90 -4.25 -22.95
CA GLY A 146 -11.97 -4.96 -23.63
C GLY A 146 -12.86 -4.03 -24.42
N GLU A 147 -13.94 -4.57 -24.95
CA GLU A 147 -14.95 -3.84 -25.69
C GLU A 147 -16.30 -3.98 -25.00
N ASN A 148 -16.88 -2.84 -24.65
CA ASN A 148 -18.25 -2.79 -24.16
C ASN A 148 -19.19 -2.65 -25.36
N PRO A 149 -20.21 -3.51 -25.54
CA PRO A 149 -21.10 -3.49 -26.70
C PRO A 149 -21.81 -2.15 -26.91
N ILE A 150 -21.99 -1.36 -25.86
CA ILE A 150 -22.74 -0.09 -25.91
C ILE A 150 -21.79 1.11 -25.99
N ARG A 151 -20.64 1.06 -25.29
CA ARG A 151 -19.75 2.21 -25.10
C ARG A 151 -18.48 2.14 -25.93
N GLY A 152 -18.23 1.04 -26.65
CA GLY A 152 -16.99 0.79 -27.39
C GLY A 152 -15.85 0.34 -26.48
N SER A 153 -14.61 0.78 -26.74
CA SER A 153 -13.46 0.36 -25.96
C SER A 153 -13.63 0.68 -24.48
N GLY A 154 -13.39 -0.32 -23.63
CA GLY A 154 -13.48 -0.25 -22.18
C GLY A 154 -12.14 -0.57 -21.51
N THR A 155 -11.91 0.03 -20.37
CA THR A 155 -10.75 -0.26 -19.52
C THR A 155 -11.21 -0.50 -18.09
N GLY A 156 -10.68 -1.52 -17.47
CA GLY A 156 -10.83 -1.82 -16.06
C GLY A 156 -9.47 -2.01 -15.39
N SER A 157 -9.50 -2.22 -14.09
CA SER A 157 -8.34 -2.54 -13.28
C SER A 157 -8.52 -3.86 -12.55
N GLY A 158 -7.43 -4.45 -12.13
CA GLY A 158 -7.40 -5.62 -11.28
C GLY A 158 -6.12 -5.66 -10.46
N ILE A 159 -6.04 -6.64 -9.59
CA ILE A 159 -4.83 -6.91 -8.82
C ILE A 159 -4.45 -8.38 -8.88
N LEU A 160 -3.18 -8.65 -9.12
CA LEU A 160 -2.62 -9.99 -9.07
C LEU A 160 -2.47 -10.43 -7.61
N ILE A 161 -3.22 -11.44 -7.19
CA ILE A 161 -3.24 -11.96 -5.81
C ILE A 161 -2.51 -13.30 -5.66
N SER A 162 -2.22 -13.96 -6.78
CA SER A 162 -1.41 -15.18 -6.86
C SER A 162 -0.71 -15.23 -8.23
N PRO A 163 0.21 -16.18 -8.48
CA PRO A 163 0.86 -16.30 -9.80
C PRO A 163 -0.11 -16.46 -10.98
N SER A 164 -1.32 -16.94 -10.72
CA SER A 164 -2.29 -17.28 -11.75
C SER A 164 -3.68 -16.67 -11.54
N THR A 165 -3.83 -15.70 -10.62
CA THR A 165 -5.16 -15.17 -10.27
C THR A 165 -5.15 -13.66 -10.16
N ILE A 166 -6.00 -13.01 -10.95
CA ILE A 166 -6.30 -11.60 -10.87
C ILE A 166 -7.67 -11.45 -10.20
N LEU A 167 -7.74 -10.59 -9.18
CA LEU A 167 -8.99 -10.16 -8.58
C LEU A 167 -9.42 -8.82 -9.21
N THR A 168 -10.69 -8.70 -9.56
CA THR A 168 -11.28 -7.51 -10.17
C THR A 168 -12.75 -7.38 -9.75
N CYS A 169 -13.44 -6.36 -10.21
CA CYS A 169 -14.89 -6.27 -10.03
C CYS A 169 -15.65 -7.10 -11.10
N GLY A 170 -16.84 -7.56 -10.73
CA GLY A 170 -17.64 -8.45 -11.58
C GLY A 170 -18.10 -7.79 -12.88
N HIS A 171 -18.45 -6.49 -12.84
CA HIS A 171 -18.93 -5.80 -14.04
C HIS A 171 -17.83 -5.63 -15.11
N ASN A 172 -16.55 -5.63 -14.76
CA ASN A 172 -15.48 -5.66 -15.75
C ASN A 172 -15.57 -6.92 -16.64
N ILE A 173 -15.99 -8.05 -16.07
CA ILE A 173 -16.13 -9.32 -16.78
C ILE A 173 -17.50 -9.41 -17.47
N LYS A 174 -18.57 -8.93 -16.81
CA LYS A 174 -19.95 -9.06 -17.33
C LYS A 174 -20.25 -8.06 -18.46
N ASP A 175 -19.72 -6.84 -18.37
CA ASP A 175 -20.08 -5.72 -19.24
C ASP A 175 -19.09 -5.48 -20.39
N MET A 176 -17.93 -6.13 -20.37
CA MET A 176 -16.91 -6.02 -21.41
C MET A 176 -16.55 -7.41 -21.96
N GLU A 177 -16.38 -7.49 -23.26
CA GLU A 177 -15.63 -8.57 -23.88
C GLU A 177 -14.14 -8.30 -23.66
N ILE A 178 -13.56 -8.94 -22.64
CA ILE A 178 -12.15 -8.73 -22.27
C ILE A 178 -11.28 -9.31 -23.39
N ARG A 179 -10.38 -8.48 -23.92
CA ARG A 179 -9.44 -8.84 -24.98
C ARG A 179 -8.04 -9.12 -24.46
N SER A 180 -7.61 -8.35 -23.48
CA SER A 180 -6.25 -8.46 -22.95
C SER A 180 -6.14 -7.97 -21.49
N CYS A 181 -5.19 -8.54 -20.76
CA CYS A 181 -4.79 -8.12 -19.43
C CYS A 181 -3.28 -7.84 -19.44
N TRP A 182 -2.84 -6.75 -18.80
CA TRP A 182 -1.46 -6.29 -18.83
C TRP A 182 -0.92 -5.96 -17.43
N ILE A 183 0.33 -6.32 -17.18
CA ILE A 183 1.12 -5.76 -16.07
C ILE A 183 2.29 -4.99 -16.69
N GLY A 184 2.30 -3.66 -16.53
CA GLY A 184 3.22 -2.80 -17.28
C GLY A 184 3.05 -3.03 -18.78
N ASP A 185 4.11 -3.48 -19.46
CA ASP A 185 4.12 -3.78 -20.89
C ASP A 185 4.00 -5.30 -21.18
N THR A 186 3.77 -6.12 -20.16
CA THR A 186 3.66 -7.58 -20.31
C THR A 186 2.19 -7.99 -20.41
N GLU A 187 1.81 -8.59 -21.52
CA GLU A 187 0.49 -9.19 -21.71
C GLU A 187 0.40 -10.53 -20.98
N LEU A 188 -0.74 -10.75 -20.32
CA LEU A 188 -1.03 -11.96 -19.56
C LEU A 188 -1.95 -12.86 -20.38
N ASN A 189 -1.66 -14.16 -20.41
CA ASN A 189 -2.48 -15.13 -21.10
C ASN A 189 -3.68 -15.52 -20.23
N ILE A 190 -4.88 -15.13 -20.64
CA ILE A 190 -6.14 -15.42 -19.94
C ILE A 190 -6.55 -16.87 -20.22
N GLU A 191 -6.87 -17.62 -19.16
CA GLU A 191 -7.32 -19.01 -19.24
C GLU A 191 -8.82 -19.14 -18.96
N ASP A 192 -9.30 -18.45 -17.92
CA ASP A 192 -10.70 -18.52 -17.51
C ASP A 192 -11.13 -17.25 -16.78
N MET A 193 -12.43 -17.01 -16.68
CA MET A 193 -13.02 -15.88 -15.98
C MET A 193 -14.31 -16.29 -15.28
N ALA A 194 -14.45 -15.87 -14.04
CA ALA A 194 -15.64 -16.11 -13.24
C ALA A 194 -16.05 -14.88 -12.42
N THR A 195 -17.34 -14.75 -12.19
CA THR A 195 -17.90 -13.65 -11.39
C THR A 195 -18.85 -14.20 -10.35
N HIS A 196 -18.92 -13.52 -9.21
CA HIS A 196 -19.93 -13.83 -8.22
C HIS A 196 -21.33 -13.44 -8.77
N GLU A 197 -22.35 -14.25 -8.45
CA GLU A 197 -23.73 -13.99 -8.94
C GLU A 197 -24.31 -12.70 -8.33
N LYS A 198 -24.10 -12.49 -7.06
CA LYS A 198 -24.71 -11.41 -6.27
C LYS A 198 -23.78 -10.21 -6.02
N TYR A 199 -22.49 -10.45 -5.83
CA TYR A 199 -21.55 -9.42 -5.45
C TYR A 199 -20.74 -8.98 -6.68
N ASP A 200 -20.40 -7.70 -6.74
CA ASP A 200 -19.65 -7.13 -7.87
C ASP A 200 -18.15 -7.44 -7.75
N ILE A 201 -17.81 -8.73 -7.65
CA ILE A 201 -16.45 -9.27 -7.62
C ILE A 201 -16.30 -10.34 -8.69
N GLY A 202 -15.12 -10.37 -9.31
CA GLY A 202 -14.75 -11.34 -10.32
C GLY A 202 -13.29 -11.75 -10.23
N ILE A 203 -12.99 -12.88 -10.84
CA ILE A 203 -11.67 -13.49 -10.90
C ILE A 203 -11.35 -13.76 -12.37
N ILE A 204 -10.10 -13.44 -12.75
CA ILE A 204 -9.54 -13.84 -14.05
C ILE A 204 -8.39 -14.79 -13.76
N LYS A 205 -8.46 -16.00 -14.29
CA LYS A 205 -7.37 -16.96 -14.27
C LYS A 205 -6.44 -16.71 -15.44
N ILE A 206 -5.17 -16.74 -15.18
CA ILE A 206 -4.11 -16.56 -16.17
C ILE A 206 -3.10 -17.70 -16.10
N SER A 207 -2.38 -17.93 -17.17
CA SER A 207 -1.20 -18.79 -17.11
C SER A 207 -0.21 -18.26 -16.07
N PRO A 208 0.39 -19.13 -15.24
CA PRO A 208 1.24 -18.70 -14.15
C PRO A 208 2.36 -17.75 -14.60
N THR A 209 2.45 -16.61 -13.95
CA THR A 209 3.47 -15.59 -14.23
C THR A 209 4.53 -15.56 -13.13
N ASN A 210 5.78 -15.35 -13.52
CA ASN A 210 6.91 -15.13 -12.62
C ASN A 210 7.25 -13.62 -12.50
N ALA A 211 6.36 -12.73 -12.94
CA ALA A 211 6.58 -11.29 -12.89
C ALA A 211 6.86 -10.80 -11.46
N VAL A 212 6.27 -11.47 -10.46
CA VAL A 212 6.44 -11.18 -9.05
C VAL A 212 6.54 -12.47 -8.23
N ASN A 213 7.33 -12.44 -7.15
CA ASN A 213 7.57 -13.61 -6.30
C ASN A 213 6.80 -13.59 -4.97
N LYS A 214 6.22 -12.45 -4.62
CA LYS A 214 5.52 -12.21 -3.36
C LYS A 214 4.26 -11.46 -3.68
N PHE A 215 3.16 -11.74 -3.01
CA PHE A 215 1.87 -11.17 -3.33
C PHE A 215 1.38 -10.28 -2.19
N PRO A 216 0.62 -9.21 -2.50
CA PRO A 216 -0.07 -8.43 -1.49
C PRO A 216 -1.03 -9.30 -0.68
N TYR A 217 -1.26 -8.91 0.54
CA TYR A 217 -2.21 -9.55 1.44
C TYR A 217 -3.29 -8.56 1.87
N PHE A 218 -4.39 -9.10 2.33
CA PHE A 218 -5.55 -8.34 2.74
C PHE A 218 -5.49 -8.09 4.25
N GLY A 219 -6.16 -7.05 4.69
CA GLY A 219 -6.29 -6.75 6.10
C GLY A 219 -7.57 -5.95 6.36
N PRO A 220 -8.01 -5.84 7.62
CA PRO A 220 -9.25 -5.17 7.96
C PRO A 220 -9.19 -3.67 7.67
N PRO A 221 -10.28 -3.07 7.13
CA PRO A 221 -10.39 -1.63 6.97
C PRO A 221 -10.70 -0.96 8.31
N TYR A 222 -10.12 0.22 8.55
CA TYR A 222 -10.46 1.07 9.69
C TYR A 222 -10.86 2.47 9.21
N ILE A 223 -11.91 3.05 9.82
CA ILE A 223 -12.37 4.40 9.51
C ILE A 223 -11.24 5.40 9.82
N LEU A 224 -11.03 6.37 8.91
CA LEU A 224 -9.95 7.37 8.89
C LEU A 224 -8.55 6.81 8.59
N ASP A 225 -8.42 5.54 8.26
CA ASP A 225 -7.16 5.06 7.70
C ASP A 225 -6.88 5.73 6.35
N GLN A 226 -5.64 6.20 6.20
CA GLN A 226 -5.15 6.72 4.94
C GLN A 226 -5.01 5.59 3.92
N THR A 227 -5.47 5.86 2.70
CA THR A 227 -5.49 4.89 1.62
C THR A 227 -4.69 5.32 0.40
N LEU A 228 -4.28 4.33 -0.38
CA LEU A 228 -3.73 4.46 -1.73
C LEU A 228 -4.57 3.62 -2.68
N THR A 229 -5.25 4.27 -3.62
CA THR A 229 -6.02 3.60 -4.69
C THR A 229 -5.20 3.60 -5.96
N LEU A 230 -5.10 2.44 -6.62
CA LEU A 230 -4.33 2.25 -7.85
C LEU A 230 -5.25 1.69 -8.96
N GLY A 231 -5.10 2.19 -10.19
CA GLY A 231 -5.87 1.70 -11.34
C GLY A 231 -5.52 2.41 -12.64
N TYR A 232 -6.18 1.99 -13.73
CA TYR A 232 -5.93 2.48 -15.09
C TYR A 232 -7.15 3.17 -15.70
N PRO A 233 -7.63 4.29 -15.15
CA PRO A 233 -8.70 5.04 -15.78
C PRO A 233 -8.18 5.74 -17.05
N PRO A 234 -8.96 5.81 -18.13
CA PRO A 234 -8.61 6.60 -19.29
C PRO A 234 -8.54 8.09 -18.92
N ILE A 235 -7.41 8.73 -19.20
CA ILE A 235 -7.19 10.14 -18.89
C ILE A 235 -7.29 10.95 -20.18
N ARG A 236 -8.23 11.90 -20.23
CA ARG A 236 -8.42 12.76 -21.41
C ARG A 236 -7.14 13.52 -21.72
N GLY A 237 -6.67 13.39 -22.97
CA GLY A 237 -5.44 14.06 -23.43
C GLY A 237 -4.16 13.28 -23.22
N ILE A 238 -4.21 12.13 -22.54
CA ILE A 238 -3.10 11.18 -22.46
C ILE A 238 -3.39 10.02 -23.39
N ARG A 239 -2.47 9.70 -24.26
CA ARG A 239 -2.63 8.65 -25.28
C ARG A 239 -2.36 7.26 -24.73
N GLU A 240 -1.30 7.14 -23.96
CA GLU A 240 -0.88 5.86 -23.39
C GLU A 240 -1.63 5.59 -22.07
N PRO A 241 -2.04 4.33 -21.80
CA PRO A 241 -2.60 3.97 -20.51
C PRO A 241 -1.57 4.22 -19.39
N VAL A 242 -1.96 4.97 -18.37
CA VAL A 242 -1.09 5.33 -17.25
C VAL A 242 -1.70 4.83 -15.95
N LEU A 243 -0.87 4.20 -15.11
CA LEU A 243 -1.27 3.86 -13.76
C LEU A 243 -1.53 5.13 -12.95
N LEU A 244 -2.79 5.34 -12.57
CA LEU A 244 -3.20 6.43 -11.68
C LEU A 244 -3.08 5.97 -10.23
N ALA A 245 -2.44 6.81 -9.42
CA ALA A 245 -2.35 6.63 -7.98
C ALA A 245 -3.02 7.80 -7.28
N GLN A 246 -3.91 7.51 -6.34
CA GLN A 246 -4.61 8.53 -5.55
C GLN A 246 -4.62 8.17 -4.08
N THR A 247 -4.32 9.14 -3.24
CA THR A 247 -4.48 9.03 -1.79
C THR A 247 -5.85 9.50 -1.36
N GLY A 248 -6.35 8.92 -0.30
CA GLY A 248 -7.61 9.29 0.34
C GLY A 248 -7.68 8.69 1.74
N GLU A 249 -8.90 8.59 2.24
CA GLU A 249 -9.20 8.01 3.56
C GLU A 249 -10.42 7.11 3.44
N ILE A 250 -10.55 6.16 4.37
CA ILE A 250 -11.80 5.41 4.56
C ILE A 250 -12.73 6.29 5.40
N ASN A 251 -13.84 6.71 4.82
CA ASN A 251 -14.75 7.65 5.48
C ASN A 251 -15.89 6.96 6.23
N ALA A 252 -16.32 5.78 5.75
CA ALA A 252 -17.31 4.95 6.43
C ALA A 252 -17.16 3.49 6.03
N ILE A 253 -17.68 2.61 6.89
CA ILE A 253 -17.91 1.19 6.61
C ILE A 253 -19.39 0.99 6.76
N GLY A 254 -20.03 0.37 5.76
CA GLY A 254 -21.47 0.16 5.75
C GLY A 254 -21.88 -0.97 4.84
N THR A 255 -23.16 -1.29 4.87
CA THR A 255 -23.72 -2.36 4.03
C THR A 255 -24.36 -1.75 2.79
N GLU A 256 -23.94 -2.22 1.61
CA GLU A 256 -24.54 -1.84 0.33
C GLU A 256 -25.98 -2.33 0.25
N PHE A 257 -26.87 -1.46 -0.26
CA PHE A 257 -28.32 -1.64 -0.15
C PHE A 257 -28.85 -2.89 -0.91
N PHE A 258 -28.35 -3.12 -2.12
CA PHE A 258 -28.87 -4.19 -2.98
C PHE A 258 -28.26 -5.56 -2.69
N SER A 259 -26.97 -5.61 -2.51
CA SER A 259 -26.25 -6.86 -2.29
C SER A 259 -26.19 -7.28 -0.81
N ALA A 260 -26.40 -6.33 0.11
CA ALA A 260 -26.15 -6.49 1.55
C ALA A 260 -24.66 -6.87 1.83
N CYS A 261 -23.75 -6.43 0.97
CA CYS A 261 -22.32 -6.62 1.12
C CYS A 261 -21.72 -5.51 1.97
N GLU A 262 -20.78 -5.82 2.84
CA GLU A 262 -20.01 -4.78 3.52
C GLU A 262 -19.13 -4.04 2.50
N CYS A 263 -19.25 -2.72 2.49
CA CYS A 263 -18.49 -1.83 1.63
C CYS A 263 -17.82 -0.74 2.47
N ILE A 264 -16.71 -0.24 1.96
CA ILE A 264 -16.06 0.96 2.47
C ILE A 264 -16.33 2.13 1.52
N THR A 265 -16.53 3.31 2.09
CA THR A 265 -16.51 4.56 1.32
C THR A 265 -15.15 5.21 1.42
N ILE A 266 -14.63 5.67 0.29
CA ILE A 266 -13.30 6.28 0.20
C ILE A 266 -13.39 7.69 -0.39
N SER A 267 -12.51 8.58 0.04
CA SER A 267 -12.41 9.96 -0.48
C SER A 267 -11.50 10.09 -1.69
N SER A 268 -10.71 9.07 -2.03
CA SER A 268 -9.94 9.07 -3.28
C SER A 268 -10.87 9.04 -4.47
N ILE A 269 -10.67 9.96 -5.42
CA ILE A 269 -11.53 10.07 -6.60
C ILE A 269 -11.34 8.85 -7.50
N THR A 270 -12.37 8.05 -7.70
CA THR A 270 -12.35 6.99 -8.68
C THR A 270 -13.13 7.38 -9.95
N ARG A 271 -12.71 6.86 -11.09
CA ARG A 271 -13.31 7.11 -12.39
C ARG A 271 -13.53 5.78 -13.09
N PRO A 272 -14.40 5.72 -14.13
CA PRO A 272 -14.46 4.53 -14.99
C PRO A 272 -13.04 4.11 -15.39
N GLY A 273 -12.73 2.82 -15.21
CA GLY A 273 -11.38 2.27 -15.37
C GLY A 273 -10.62 2.04 -14.05
N ASN A 274 -10.96 2.71 -12.94
CA ASN A 274 -10.46 2.33 -11.62
C ASN A 274 -11.21 1.11 -11.05
N SER A 275 -12.38 0.77 -11.59
CA SER A 275 -13.18 -0.38 -11.19
C SER A 275 -12.37 -1.67 -11.22
N GLY A 276 -12.45 -2.45 -10.13
CA GLY A 276 -11.64 -3.64 -9.91
C GLY A 276 -10.23 -3.38 -9.36
N GLY A 277 -9.79 -2.12 -9.33
CA GLY A 277 -8.51 -1.73 -8.74
C GLY A 277 -8.52 -1.82 -7.20
N PRO A 278 -7.37 -2.12 -6.59
CA PRO A 278 -7.26 -2.24 -5.14
C PRO A 278 -7.25 -0.89 -4.43
N VAL A 279 -7.78 -0.91 -3.21
CA VAL A 279 -7.58 0.13 -2.20
C VAL A 279 -6.62 -0.44 -1.16
N PHE A 280 -5.45 0.17 -1.01
CA PHE A 280 -4.48 -0.20 0.01
C PHE A 280 -4.56 0.73 1.21
N SER A 281 -4.39 0.20 2.41
CA SER A 281 -3.99 1.02 3.56
C SER A 281 -2.51 1.39 3.45
N LEU A 282 -2.07 2.46 4.14
CA LEU A 282 -0.63 2.76 4.19
C LEU A 282 0.19 1.72 4.98
N GLN A 283 -0.45 0.80 5.72
CA GLN A 283 0.20 -0.37 6.29
C GLN A 283 0.53 -1.46 5.25
N GLY A 284 0.09 -1.27 3.99
CA GLY A 284 0.40 -2.17 2.88
C GLY A 284 -0.60 -3.31 2.68
N TYR A 285 -1.74 -3.29 3.37
CA TYR A 285 -2.84 -4.24 3.17
C TYR A 285 -3.79 -3.78 2.09
N ILE A 286 -4.38 -4.73 1.35
CA ILE A 286 -5.56 -4.47 0.54
C ILE A 286 -6.75 -4.41 1.49
N VAL A 287 -7.44 -3.28 1.54
CA VAL A 287 -8.60 -3.04 2.40
C VAL A 287 -9.92 -3.01 1.64
N GLY A 288 -9.86 -3.08 0.31
CA GLY A 288 -11.04 -3.17 -0.54
C GLY A 288 -10.72 -3.21 -2.02
N ILE A 289 -11.75 -3.53 -2.83
CA ILE A 289 -11.72 -3.51 -4.29
C ILE A 289 -12.76 -2.50 -4.78
N VAL A 290 -12.32 -1.53 -5.57
CA VAL A 290 -13.19 -0.47 -6.13
C VAL A 290 -14.25 -1.10 -7.03
N ILE A 291 -15.52 -0.77 -6.76
CA ILE A 291 -16.64 -1.27 -7.57
C ILE A 291 -17.30 -0.19 -8.40
N GLN A 292 -17.62 0.96 -7.83
CA GLN A 292 -18.31 2.03 -8.55
C GLN A 292 -18.12 3.39 -7.88
N ALA A 293 -18.23 4.48 -8.68
CA ALA A 293 -18.55 5.77 -8.11
C ALA A 293 -19.96 5.69 -7.49
N SER A 294 -20.11 6.13 -6.24
CA SER A 294 -21.45 6.27 -5.67
C SER A 294 -22.23 7.28 -6.50
N THR A 295 -23.03 6.80 -7.46
CA THR A 295 -24.10 7.64 -8.03
C THR A 295 -25.05 7.90 -6.88
N ALA A 296 -25.41 9.18 -6.67
CA ALA A 296 -26.47 9.49 -5.73
C ALA A 296 -27.63 8.55 -6.01
N VAL A 297 -28.04 7.80 -4.99
CA VAL A 297 -29.25 6.99 -5.06
C VAL A 297 -30.31 7.96 -5.48
N ASP A 298 -30.97 7.74 -6.62
CA ASP A 298 -32.21 8.45 -6.93
C ASP A 298 -33.08 8.29 -5.70
N ALA A 299 -33.30 9.41 -5.00
CA ALA A 299 -33.98 9.41 -3.72
C ALA A 299 -35.26 8.60 -3.87
N VAL A 300 -35.36 7.51 -3.12
CA VAL A 300 -36.50 6.61 -3.12
C VAL A 300 -37.77 7.48 -2.98
N GLY A 301 -38.52 7.68 -4.07
CA GLY A 301 -39.82 8.28 -4.05
C GLY A 301 -40.00 9.70 -4.59
N GLY A 302 -39.16 10.20 -5.48
CA GLY A 302 -39.40 11.45 -6.20
C GLY A 302 -40.02 11.21 -7.58
N ASP A 303 -41.18 11.80 -7.83
CA ASP A 303 -41.88 11.80 -9.12
C ASP A 303 -40.94 12.18 -10.28
N SER A 304 -40.90 11.33 -11.30
CA SER A 304 -40.02 11.39 -12.48
C SER A 304 -40.39 12.50 -13.49
N SER A 305 -40.82 13.69 -13.05
CA SER A 305 -41.30 14.75 -13.93
C SER A 305 -40.53 16.09 -13.90
N SER A 306 -39.29 16.12 -13.38
CA SER A 306 -38.44 17.32 -13.48
C SER A 306 -37.17 17.08 -14.28
N GLU A 307 -37.13 17.63 -15.49
CA GLU A 307 -35.98 17.60 -16.44
C GLU A 307 -34.71 18.33 -15.95
N ASN A 308 -34.62 18.69 -14.68
CA ASN A 308 -33.51 19.46 -14.11
C ASN A 308 -32.92 18.82 -12.84
N THR A 309 -32.88 17.50 -12.73
CA THR A 309 -32.12 16.85 -11.66
C THR A 309 -30.63 16.94 -12.00
N GLN A 310 -29.94 17.98 -11.49
CA GLN A 310 -28.50 17.94 -11.37
C GLN A 310 -28.17 16.64 -10.64
N LYS A 311 -27.54 15.68 -11.32
CA LYS A 311 -26.96 14.51 -10.66
C LYS A 311 -25.97 15.05 -9.64
N LEU A 312 -26.35 15.07 -8.38
CA LEU A 312 -25.42 15.29 -7.28
C LEU A 312 -24.47 14.12 -7.29
N GLU A 313 -23.28 14.32 -7.87
CA GLU A 313 -22.21 13.36 -7.77
C GLU A 313 -21.86 13.22 -6.28
N SER A 314 -21.96 12.01 -5.75
CA SER A 314 -21.50 11.76 -4.39
C SER A 314 -20.01 12.05 -4.32
N PRO A 315 -19.52 12.77 -3.29
CA PRO A 315 -18.11 13.03 -3.11
C PRO A 315 -17.34 11.77 -2.67
N PHE A 316 -18.01 10.64 -2.48
CA PHE A 316 -17.45 9.40 -2.00
C PHE A 316 -17.61 8.28 -3.05
N TYR A 317 -16.67 7.33 -3.01
CA TYR A 317 -16.63 6.19 -3.89
C TYR A 317 -16.71 4.90 -3.06
N LEU A 318 -17.22 3.83 -3.66
CA LEU A 318 -17.45 2.56 -2.99
C LEU A 318 -16.40 1.52 -3.41
N ALA A 319 -15.97 0.75 -2.41
CA ALA A 319 -15.21 -0.47 -2.64
C ALA A 319 -15.78 -1.59 -1.77
N VAL A 320 -15.80 -2.83 -2.28
CA VAL A 320 -16.11 -4.00 -1.46
C VAL A 320 -15.06 -4.14 -0.39
N SER A 321 -15.49 -4.25 0.87
CA SER A 321 -14.61 -4.43 2.02
C SER A 321 -13.79 -5.71 1.90
N SER A 322 -12.52 -5.62 2.30
CA SER A 322 -11.64 -6.78 2.39
C SER A 322 -12.18 -7.88 3.31
N ASN A 323 -12.97 -7.52 4.33
CA ASN A 323 -13.59 -8.50 5.24
C ASN A 323 -14.50 -9.50 4.52
N GLU A 324 -15.13 -9.09 3.42
CA GLU A 324 -16.02 -9.94 2.63
C GLU A 324 -15.30 -10.80 1.58
N LEU A 325 -14.12 -10.37 1.15
CA LEU A 325 -13.43 -10.98 0.01
C LEU A 325 -13.04 -12.44 0.21
N PRO A 326 -12.59 -12.92 1.39
CA PRO A 326 -12.29 -14.33 1.58
C PRO A 326 -13.51 -15.22 1.29
N ARG A 327 -14.70 -14.83 1.78
CA ARG A 327 -15.95 -15.54 1.56
C ARG A 327 -16.37 -15.46 0.08
N ILE A 328 -16.44 -14.25 -0.48
CA ILE A 328 -16.91 -14.03 -1.87
C ILE A 328 -16.03 -14.77 -2.88
N VAL A 329 -14.71 -14.69 -2.70
CA VAL A 329 -13.74 -15.33 -3.61
C VAL A 329 -13.85 -16.86 -3.51
N SER A 330 -14.00 -17.42 -2.31
CA SER A 330 -14.17 -18.87 -2.14
C SER A 330 -15.50 -19.39 -2.72
N GLU A 331 -16.54 -18.56 -2.76
CA GLU A 331 -17.81 -18.88 -3.41
C GLU A 331 -17.70 -18.86 -4.97
N ILE A 332 -16.79 -18.07 -5.54
CA ILE A 332 -16.49 -18.09 -6.97
C ILE A 332 -15.60 -19.28 -7.32
N ASP A 333 -14.53 -19.49 -6.56
CA ASP A 333 -13.54 -20.54 -6.78
C ASP A 333 -12.89 -20.93 -5.45
N SER A 334 -13.19 -22.14 -4.96
CA SER A 334 -12.71 -22.66 -3.69
C SER A 334 -11.19 -22.88 -3.64
N ASP A 335 -10.52 -22.93 -4.79
CA ASP A 335 -9.07 -23.13 -4.86
C ASP A 335 -8.29 -21.81 -4.72
N VAL A 336 -8.99 -20.67 -4.76
CA VAL A 336 -8.39 -19.35 -4.59
C VAL A 336 -8.43 -18.92 -3.13
N VAL A 337 -7.27 -18.83 -2.52
CA VAL A 337 -7.11 -18.45 -1.12
C VAL A 337 -6.75 -16.96 -1.01
N ILE A 338 -7.57 -16.19 -0.32
CA ILE A 338 -7.26 -14.83 0.10
C ILE A 338 -6.36 -14.89 1.34
N ARG A 339 -5.16 -14.35 1.23
CA ARG A 339 -4.22 -14.22 2.35
C ARG A 339 -4.61 -12.99 3.18
N PHE A 340 -5.17 -13.20 4.35
CA PHE A 340 -5.72 -12.15 5.18
C PHE A 340 -4.92 -12.03 6.49
N GLU A 341 -4.54 -10.80 6.84
CA GLU A 341 -3.88 -10.49 8.10
C GLU A 341 -4.95 -10.28 9.18
N ASP A 342 -4.98 -11.18 10.13
CA ASP A 342 -5.88 -11.09 11.29
C ASP A 342 -5.04 -10.80 12.55
N TYR A 343 -5.26 -9.65 13.15
CA TYR A 343 -4.56 -9.20 14.35
C TYR A 343 -5.19 -9.72 15.65
N GLN A 344 -5.88 -10.86 15.62
CA GLN A 344 -6.44 -11.45 16.83
C GLN A 344 -5.38 -12.04 17.76
#